data_3cfb8df1132407eeb654a82b6b071f91
#
_entry.id   3cfb8df1132407eeb654a82b6b071f91
#
_cell.length_a   1.000
_cell.length_b   1.000
_cell.length_c   1.000
_cell.angle_alpha   90.00
_cell.angle_beta   90.00
_cell.angle_gamma   90.00
#
_symmetry.space_group_name_H-M   'P 1'
#
loop_
_entity.id
_entity.type
_entity.pdbx_description
1 polymer ?
#
loop_
_entity_poly.entity_id
_entity_poly.type
_entity_poly.pdbx_seq_one_letter_code
_entity_poly.pdbx_strand_id
1 'polypeptide(L)' 'MAVKDEVIKVMKKNNSPMSAGEVQKELGIDRKEVDKAFEELKKDGSIVSPVRCKWEPSK' A
#
# COMPACT_ATOMS: atom_id res chain seq x y z
N MET A 1 1.18 14.96 5.35
CA MET A 1 1.68 13.59 5.54
C MET A 1 1.83 12.93 4.19
N ALA A 2 2.82 12.05 4.07
CA ALA A 2 3.09 11.41 2.79
C ALA A 2 2.08 10.30 2.50
N VAL A 3 1.74 10.15 1.22
CA VAL A 3 0.84 9.07 0.79
C VAL A 3 1.39 7.70 1.19
N LYS A 4 2.71 7.54 1.16
CA LYS A 4 3.36 6.30 1.57
C LYS A 4 2.99 5.91 3.01
N ASP A 5 2.99 6.89 3.90
CA ASP A 5 2.64 6.65 5.30
C ASP A 5 1.19 6.23 5.42
N GLU A 6 0.33 6.86 4.64
CA GLU A 6 -1.10 6.52 4.63
C GLU A 6 -1.32 5.09 4.14
N VAL A 7 -0.60 4.69 3.12
CA VAL A 7 -0.70 3.33 2.57
C VAL A 7 -0.30 2.31 3.63
N ILE A 8 0.83 2.52 4.27
CA ILE A 8 1.31 1.61 5.31
C ILE A 8 0.31 1.54 6.47
N LYS A 9 -0.22 2.68 6.86
CA LYS A 9 -1.18 2.77 7.95
C LYS A 9 -2.43 1.94 7.65
N VAL A 10 -2.95 2.07 6.43
CA VAL A 10 -4.13 1.32 6.01
C VAL A 10 -3.85 -0.18 5.99
N MET A 11 -2.68 -0.57 5.49
CA MET A 11 -2.31 -1.98 5.44
C MET A 11 -2.19 -2.58 6.85
N LYS A 12 -1.59 -1.84 7.77
CA LYS A 12 -1.47 -2.30 9.16
C LYS A 12 -2.83 -2.40 9.83
N LYS A 13 -3.69 -1.43 9.57
CA LYS A 13 -5.03 -1.41 10.13
C LYS A 13 -5.85 -2.59 9.63
N ASN A 14 -5.71 -2.92 8.35
CA ASN A 14 -6.44 -4.01 7.73
C ASN A 14 -5.96 -5.38 8.21
N ASN A 15 -4.71 -5.44 8.64
CA ASN A 15 -4.09 -6.67 9.13
C ASN A 15 -4.14 -7.85 8.16
N SER A 16 -4.14 -7.55 6.87
CA SER A 16 -4.10 -8.56 5.81
C SER A 16 -3.61 -7.90 4.52
N PRO A 17 -3.09 -8.69 3.58
CA PRO A 17 -2.61 -8.12 2.32
C PRO A 17 -3.71 -7.40 1.57
N MET A 18 -3.36 -6.27 0.95
CA MET A 18 -4.29 -5.44 0.19
C MET A 18 -3.75 -5.15 -1.19
N SER A 19 -4.65 -5.09 -2.17
CA SER A 19 -4.29 -4.68 -3.52
C SER A 19 -4.28 -3.15 -3.59
N ALA A 20 -3.67 -2.62 -4.65
CA ALA A 20 -3.65 -1.16 -4.85
C ALA A 20 -5.07 -0.59 -4.94
N GLY A 21 -5.98 -1.32 -5.58
CA GLY A 21 -7.37 -0.87 -5.68
C GLY A 21 -8.05 -0.78 -4.32
N GLU A 22 -7.77 -1.74 -3.45
CA GLU A 22 -8.34 -1.72 -2.10
C GLU A 22 -7.79 -0.55 -1.30
N VAL A 23 -6.49 -0.29 -1.41
CA VAL A 23 -5.88 0.85 -0.72
C VAL A 23 -6.43 2.15 -1.25
N GLN A 24 -6.59 2.27 -2.57
CA GLN A 24 -7.18 3.45 -3.17
C GLN A 24 -8.57 3.73 -2.62
N LYS A 25 -9.38 2.70 -2.51
CA LYS A 25 -10.74 2.82 -2.01
C LYS A 25 -10.76 3.30 -0.56
N GLU A 26 -9.87 2.76 0.26
CA GLU A 26 -9.79 3.12 1.66
C GLU A 26 -9.33 4.56 1.86
N LEU A 27 -8.34 5.00 1.07
CA LEU A 27 -7.79 6.34 1.20
C LEU A 27 -8.59 7.39 0.45
N GLY A 28 -9.35 6.99 -0.58
CA GLY A 28 -10.14 7.93 -1.37
C GLY A 28 -9.28 8.89 -2.18
N ILE A 29 -8.13 8.43 -2.65
CA ILE A 29 -7.21 9.25 -3.45
C ILE A 29 -7.10 8.69 -4.87
N ASP A 30 -6.39 9.42 -5.74
CA ASP A 30 -6.20 8.98 -7.12
C ASP A 30 -5.36 7.73 -7.20
N ARG A 31 -5.68 6.87 -8.15
CA ARG A 31 -4.92 5.65 -8.38
C ARG A 31 -3.46 5.95 -8.69
N LYS A 32 -3.19 7.05 -9.36
CA LYS A 32 -1.81 7.46 -9.67
C LYS A 32 -1.00 7.67 -8.41
N GLU A 33 -1.62 8.27 -7.40
CA GLU A 33 -0.95 8.49 -6.12
C GLU A 33 -0.66 7.17 -5.42
N VAL A 34 -1.62 6.26 -5.47
CA VAL A 34 -1.46 4.93 -4.88
C VAL A 34 -0.33 4.16 -5.59
N ASP A 35 -0.36 4.17 -6.92
CA ASP A 35 0.66 3.46 -7.70
C ASP A 35 2.05 4.00 -7.42
N LYS A 36 2.18 5.32 -7.33
CA LYS A 36 3.45 5.96 -7.04
C LYS A 36 3.96 5.57 -5.65
N ALA A 37 3.07 5.59 -4.67
CA ALA A 37 3.41 5.22 -3.31
C ALA A 37 3.85 3.75 -3.25
N PHE A 38 3.12 2.88 -3.91
CA PHE A 38 3.45 1.45 -3.97
C PHE A 38 4.83 1.24 -4.58
N GLU A 39 5.12 1.96 -5.67
CA GLU A 39 6.40 1.85 -6.35
C GLU A 39 7.55 2.23 -5.42
N GLU A 40 7.40 3.32 -4.70
CA GLU A 40 8.43 3.77 -3.74
C GLU A 40 8.56 2.80 -2.57
N LEU A 41 7.45 2.28 -2.07
CA LEU A 41 7.48 1.34 -0.95
C LEU A 41 8.11 0.00 -1.36
N LYS A 42 7.87 -0.44 -2.58
CA LYS A 42 8.51 -1.65 -3.10
C LYS A 42 10.02 -1.45 -3.20
N LYS A 43 10.42 -0.28 -3.65
CA LYS A 43 11.82 0.08 -3.82
C LYS A 43 12.55 0.09 -2.47
N ASP A 44 11.89 0.63 -1.45
CA ASP A 44 12.44 0.70 -0.09
C ASP A 44 12.37 -0.65 0.62
N GLY A 45 11.59 -1.58 0.12
CA GLY A 45 11.37 -2.84 0.79
C GLY A 45 10.42 -2.72 1.97
N SER A 46 9.62 -1.65 2.01
CA SER A 46 8.68 -1.44 3.10
C SER A 46 7.44 -2.30 2.99
N ILE A 47 7.13 -2.77 1.79
CA ILE A 47 6.01 -3.67 1.56
C ILE A 47 6.48 -4.88 0.78
N VAL A 48 5.79 -5.99 0.96
CA VAL A 48 6.08 -7.23 0.24
C VAL A 48 4.78 -7.79 -0.31
N SER A 49 4.90 -8.64 -1.32
CA SER A 49 3.76 -9.28 -1.95
C SER A 49 3.72 -10.76 -1.56
N PRO A 50 3.02 -11.10 -0.46
CA PRO A 50 2.94 -12.50 -0.04
C PRO A 50 2.09 -13.34 -0.98
N VAL A 51 1.15 -12.69 -1.66
CA VAL A 51 0.32 -13.35 -2.67
C VAL A 51 0.20 -12.43 -3.87
N ARG A 52 -0.19 -13.01 -4.99
CA ARG A 52 -0.31 -12.26 -6.25
C ARG A 52 -1.29 -11.10 -6.10
N CYS A 53 -0.87 -9.93 -6.56
CA CYS A 53 -1.67 -8.71 -6.57
C CYS A 53 -2.07 -8.18 -5.21
N LYS A 54 -1.47 -8.71 -4.15
CA LYS A 54 -1.72 -8.24 -2.79
C LYS A 54 -0.40 -7.83 -2.14
N TRP A 55 -0.47 -6.82 -1.30
CA TRP A 55 0.72 -6.27 -0.64
C TRP A 55 0.47 -6.11 0.84
N GLU A 56 1.51 -6.24 1.63
CA GLU A 56 1.43 -6.03 3.07
C GLU A 56 2.72 -5.37 3.56
N PRO A 57 2.70 -4.67 4.71
CA PRO A 57 3.93 -4.10 5.26
C PRO A 57 4.90 -5.23 5.58
N SER A 58 6.19 -5.00 5.27
CA SER A 58 7.22 -6.01 5.54
C SER A 58 7.58 -6.11 7.00
N LYS A 59 7.16 -5.16 7.79
CA LYS A 59 7.43 -5.14 9.24
C LYS A 59 6.16 -5.29 10.04
#